data_a3478437f68b79128032f79b50cb8339
#
_entry.id   a3478437f68b79128032f79b50cb8339
#
_cell.length_a   1.000
_cell.length_b   1.000
_cell.length_c   1.000
_cell.angle_alpha   90.00
_cell.angle_beta   90.00
_cell.angle_gamma   90.00
#
_symmetry.space_group_name_H-M   'P 1'
#
loop_
_entity.id
_entity.type
_entity.pdbx_description
1 polymer ?
#
loop_
_entity_poly.entity_id
_entity_poly.type
_entity_poly.pdbx_seq_one_letter_code
_entity_poly.pdbx_strand_id
1 'polypeptide(L)'
;MLKIKYVEFEQAVETLGLIGLENRNEIKERYLHLSKEFHPDMPNGSTKKFQEISQAYKIIQAYVDNFKFRFTLDEFGDQHPFAVPFTKESLTVGSRK
;
A
#
# COMPACT_ATOMS: atom_id res chain seq x y z
N MET A 1 2.62 9.72 17.87
CA MET A 1 2.14 8.52 17.21
C MET A 1 0.91 8.77 16.37
N LEU A 2 0.91 8.28 15.17
CA LEU A 2 -0.19 8.51 14.25
C LEU A 2 -1.28 7.48 14.45
N LYS A 3 -2.50 7.95 14.58
CA LYS A 3 -3.66 7.07 14.67
C LYS A 3 -4.52 7.23 13.45
N ILE A 4 -4.75 6.13 12.76
CA ILE A 4 -5.54 6.13 11.55
C ILE A 4 -6.80 5.31 11.80
N LYS A 5 -7.95 5.93 11.58
CA LYS A 5 -9.20 5.21 11.69
C LYS A 5 -9.40 4.37 10.44
N TYR A 6 -9.99 3.19 10.63
CA TYR A 6 -10.16 2.30 9.49
C TYR A 6 -10.96 2.92 8.36
N VAL A 7 -11.99 3.69 8.69
CA VAL A 7 -12.81 4.31 7.65
C VAL A 7 -11.99 5.31 6.85
N GLU A 8 -11.09 6.04 7.51
CA GLU A 8 -10.23 6.98 6.81
C GLU A 8 -9.23 6.25 5.90
N PHE A 9 -8.70 5.14 6.41
CA PHE A 9 -7.79 4.31 5.63
C PHE A 9 -8.49 3.77 4.39
N GLU A 10 -9.69 3.25 4.57
CA GLU A 10 -10.47 2.70 3.48
C GLU A 10 -10.75 3.75 2.41
N GLN A 11 -11.12 4.94 2.84
CA GLN A 11 -11.37 6.03 1.90
C GLN A 11 -10.10 6.43 1.16
N ALA A 12 -8.96 6.41 1.85
CA ALA A 12 -7.69 6.73 1.21
C ALA A 12 -7.34 5.71 0.14
N VAL A 13 -7.58 4.44 0.41
CA VAL A 13 -7.36 3.39 -0.57
C VAL A 13 -8.20 3.64 -1.81
N GLU A 14 -9.46 3.99 -1.63
CA GLU A 14 -10.36 4.28 -2.74
C GLU A 14 -9.92 5.52 -3.51
N THR A 15 -9.57 6.55 -2.79
CA THR A 15 -9.18 7.81 -3.42
C THR A 15 -7.98 7.61 -4.34
N LEU A 16 -7.00 6.83 -3.91
CA LEU A 16 -5.83 6.56 -4.71
C LEU A 16 -6.04 5.44 -5.72
N GLY A 17 -7.16 4.73 -5.61
CA GLY A 17 -7.46 3.63 -6.54
C GLY A 17 -6.54 2.45 -6.34
N LEU A 18 -6.13 2.19 -5.11
CA LEU A 18 -5.27 1.05 -4.83
C LEU A 18 -6.08 -0.23 -4.80
N ILE A 19 -5.54 -1.27 -5.40
CA ILE A 19 -6.25 -2.54 -5.50
C ILE A 19 -5.65 -3.62 -4.60
N GLY A 20 -4.55 -3.30 -3.94
CA GLY A 20 -3.84 -4.25 -3.12
C GLY A 20 -2.59 -4.74 -3.83
N LEU A 21 -1.63 -5.21 -3.04
CA LEU A 21 -0.38 -5.74 -3.55
C LEU A 21 0.50 -4.69 -4.23
N GLU A 22 0.26 -3.42 -3.95
CA GLU A 22 1.14 -2.37 -4.44
C GLU A 22 2.32 -2.20 -3.48
N ASN A 23 3.50 -1.97 -4.04
CA ASN A 23 4.64 -1.61 -3.22
C ASN A 23 4.71 -0.08 -3.08
N ARG A 24 5.70 0.37 -2.33
CA ARG A 24 5.83 1.79 -2.02
C ARG A 24 5.96 2.64 -3.29
N ASN A 25 6.74 2.18 -4.25
CA ASN A 25 6.92 2.93 -5.49
C ASN A 25 5.64 3.02 -6.30
N GLU A 26 4.89 1.94 -6.36
CA GLU A 26 3.64 1.92 -7.11
C GLU A 26 2.60 2.85 -6.48
N ILE A 27 2.57 2.90 -5.16
CA ILE A 27 1.68 3.81 -4.46
C ILE A 27 2.06 5.25 -4.79
N LYS A 28 3.35 5.56 -4.77
CA LYS A 28 3.82 6.90 -5.08
C LYS A 28 3.50 7.29 -6.51
N GLU A 29 3.70 6.38 -7.45
CA GLU A 29 3.40 6.66 -8.84
C GLU A 29 1.92 6.92 -9.05
N ARG A 30 1.08 6.17 -8.35
CA ARG A 30 -0.35 6.40 -8.43
C ARG A 30 -0.72 7.78 -7.92
N TYR A 31 -0.14 8.16 -6.79
CA TYR A 31 -0.34 9.48 -6.23
C TYR A 31 0.09 10.58 -7.20
N LEU A 32 1.28 10.42 -7.79
CA LEU A 32 1.80 11.44 -8.72
C LEU A 32 0.91 11.58 -9.94
N HIS A 33 0.44 10.45 -10.48
CA HIS A 33 -0.43 10.47 -11.63
C HIS A 33 -1.71 11.25 -11.34
N LEU A 34 -2.35 10.94 -10.21
CA LEU A 34 -3.60 11.60 -9.85
C LEU A 34 -3.37 13.09 -9.52
N SER A 35 -2.24 13.38 -8.88
CA SER A 35 -1.92 14.77 -8.55
C SER A 35 -1.78 15.63 -9.80
N LYS A 36 -1.18 15.07 -10.84
CA LYS A 36 -1.04 15.80 -12.09
C LYS A 36 -2.39 15.95 -12.78
N GLU A 37 -3.18 14.90 -12.77
CA GLU A 37 -4.47 14.92 -13.45
C GLU A 37 -5.41 15.96 -12.87
N PHE A 38 -5.43 16.07 -11.55
CA PHE A 38 -6.38 16.94 -10.87
C PHE A 38 -5.75 18.23 -10.35
N HIS A 39 -4.53 18.52 -10.77
CA HIS A 39 -3.90 19.77 -10.39
C HIS A 39 -4.77 20.95 -10.82
N PRO A 40 -4.92 21.97 -9.96
CA PRO A 40 -5.81 23.10 -10.29
C PRO A 40 -5.54 23.78 -11.62
N ASP A 41 -4.29 23.71 -12.11
CA ASP A 41 -3.94 24.33 -13.38
C ASP A 41 -4.33 23.50 -14.60
N MET A 42 -4.79 22.27 -14.40
CA MET A 42 -5.15 21.40 -15.49
C MET A 42 -6.62 21.58 -15.86
N PRO A 43 -7.00 21.23 -17.11
CA PRO A 43 -8.39 21.41 -17.54
C PRO A 43 -9.42 20.74 -16.64
N ASN A 44 -9.10 19.55 -16.14
CA ASN A 44 -10.01 18.83 -15.23
C ASN A 44 -9.60 19.03 -13.78
N GLY A 45 -8.83 20.09 -13.51
CA GLY A 45 -8.30 20.34 -12.18
C GLY A 45 -9.38 20.64 -11.17
N SER A 46 -9.08 20.33 -9.92
CA SER A 46 -9.99 20.58 -8.82
C SER A 46 -9.17 20.68 -7.56
N THR A 47 -9.23 21.85 -6.93
CA THR A 47 -8.52 22.04 -5.68
C THR A 47 -8.98 21.03 -4.63
N LYS A 48 -10.28 20.79 -4.58
CA LYS A 48 -10.83 19.86 -3.61
C LYS A 48 -10.30 18.45 -3.84
N LYS A 49 -10.33 17.98 -5.08
CA LYS A 49 -9.83 16.64 -5.39
C LYS A 49 -8.33 16.55 -5.15
N PHE A 50 -7.61 17.57 -5.51
CA PHE A 50 -6.16 17.59 -5.29
C PHE A 50 -5.83 17.45 -3.80
N GLN A 51 -6.58 18.16 -2.96
CA GLN A 51 -6.38 18.07 -1.52
C GLN A 51 -6.75 16.69 -0.99
N GLU A 52 -7.83 16.10 -1.51
CA GLU A 52 -8.23 14.76 -1.09
C GLU A 52 -7.15 13.73 -1.46
N ILE A 53 -6.58 13.86 -2.64
CA ILE A 53 -5.53 12.97 -3.10
C ILE A 53 -4.29 13.11 -2.20
N SER A 54 -3.92 14.34 -1.88
CA SER A 54 -2.77 14.59 -1.01
C SER A 54 -2.99 14.02 0.38
N GLN A 55 -4.19 14.19 0.91
CA GLN A 55 -4.51 13.66 2.24
C GLN A 55 -4.50 12.13 2.23
N ALA A 56 -5.08 11.54 1.18
CA ALA A 56 -5.09 10.09 1.06
C ALA A 56 -3.68 9.53 1.02
N TYR A 57 -2.79 10.18 0.28
CA TYR A 57 -1.42 9.73 0.20
C TYR A 57 -0.72 9.78 1.56
N LYS A 58 -0.98 10.83 2.33
CA LYS A 58 -0.39 10.93 3.66
C LYS A 58 -0.85 9.79 4.56
N ILE A 59 -2.12 9.43 4.49
CA ILE A 59 -2.65 8.34 5.30
C ILE A 59 -2.00 7.01 4.90
N ILE A 60 -1.95 6.73 3.60
CA ILE A 60 -1.37 5.48 3.12
C ILE A 60 0.12 5.44 3.43
N GLN A 61 0.82 6.56 3.23
CA GLN A 61 2.25 6.60 3.50
C GLN A 61 2.54 6.32 4.97
N ALA A 62 1.74 6.89 5.87
CA ALA A 62 1.92 6.65 7.29
C ALA A 62 1.68 5.18 7.63
N TYR A 63 0.68 4.58 7.01
CA TYR A 63 0.41 3.16 7.21
C TYR A 63 1.60 2.32 6.77
N VAL A 64 2.10 2.60 5.57
CA VAL A 64 3.22 1.84 5.01
C VAL A 64 4.49 2.03 5.83
N ASP A 65 4.76 3.28 6.24
CA ASP A 65 5.97 3.58 7.00
C ASP A 65 5.98 2.92 8.36
N ASN A 66 4.81 2.65 8.92
CA ASN A 66 4.70 2.05 10.25
C ASN A 66 4.31 0.59 10.22
N PHE A 67 4.38 0.00 9.04
CA PHE A 67 4.01 -1.41 8.88
C PHE A 67 5.01 -2.30 9.60
N LYS A 68 4.49 -3.24 10.37
CA LYS A 68 5.34 -4.16 11.13
C LYS A 68 5.36 -5.51 10.44
N PHE A 69 6.54 -5.92 10.03
CA PHE A 69 6.71 -7.19 9.33
C PHE A 69 6.75 -8.33 10.32
N ARG A 70 6.20 -9.46 9.91
CA ARG A 70 6.15 -10.64 10.78
C ARG A 70 7.31 -11.61 10.53
N PHE A 71 7.83 -11.61 9.30
CA PHE A 71 8.90 -12.52 8.91
C PHE A 71 8.49 -13.98 9.09
N THR A 72 7.25 -14.27 8.74
CA THR A 72 6.71 -15.61 8.80
C THR A 72 6.64 -16.21 7.41
N LEU A 73 6.46 -17.53 7.36
CA LEU A 73 6.28 -18.21 6.09
C LEU A 73 5.05 -17.70 5.36
N ASP A 74 3.97 -17.47 6.09
CA ASP A 74 2.75 -16.97 5.48
C ASP A 74 2.97 -15.63 4.81
N GLU A 75 3.62 -14.72 5.52
CA GLU A 75 3.88 -13.40 4.96
C GLU A 75 4.85 -13.49 3.79
N PHE A 76 5.89 -14.29 3.92
CA PHE A 76 6.83 -14.49 2.83
C PHE A 76 6.13 -15.07 1.61
N GLY A 77 5.22 -16.02 1.83
CA GLY A 77 4.49 -16.64 0.73
C GLY A 77 3.59 -15.68 0.00
N ASP A 78 3.01 -14.72 0.72
CA ASP A 78 2.18 -13.70 0.10
C ASP A 78 3.02 -12.82 -0.83
N GLN A 79 4.26 -12.57 -0.45
CA GLN A 79 5.16 -11.72 -1.24
C GLN A 79 5.84 -12.49 -2.36
N HIS A 80 6.13 -13.77 -2.14
CA HIS A 80 6.89 -14.59 -3.08
C HIS A 80 6.25 -15.97 -3.22
N PRO A 81 5.07 -16.04 -3.85
CA PRO A 81 4.32 -17.30 -3.88
C PRO A 81 5.07 -18.45 -4.54
N PHE A 82 5.94 -18.14 -5.50
CA PHE A 82 6.65 -19.18 -6.21
C PHE A 82 7.92 -19.65 -5.49
N ALA A 83 8.27 -18.99 -4.40
CA ALA A 83 9.45 -19.36 -3.63
C ALA A 83 9.14 -20.16 -2.38
N VAL A 84 7.84 -20.41 -2.13
CA VAL A 84 7.43 -21.16 -0.96
C VAL A 84 7.67 -22.66 -1.20
N PRO A 85 8.23 -23.38 -0.22
CA PRO A 85 8.42 -24.82 -0.39
C PRO A 85 7.10 -25.55 -0.61
N PHE A 86 7.14 -26.57 -1.46
CA PHE A 86 5.95 -27.35 -1.75
C PHE A 86 5.60 -28.34 -0.69
N THR A 87 6.63 -28.95 -0.09
CA THR A 87 6.41 -30.09 0.76
C THR A 87 6.48 -29.71 2.21
N LYS A 88 5.79 -30.51 3.00
CA LYS A 88 5.83 -30.36 4.42
C LYS A 88 7.23 -30.58 4.96
N GLU A 89 7.96 -31.48 4.34
CA GLU A 89 9.32 -31.73 4.75
C GLU A 89 10.19 -30.52 4.58
N SER A 90 10.05 -29.83 3.48
CA SER A 90 10.80 -28.61 3.24
C SER A 90 10.48 -27.58 4.30
N LEU A 91 9.22 -27.46 4.65
CA LEU A 91 8.81 -26.53 5.68
C LEU A 91 9.40 -26.89 7.03
N THR A 92 9.38 -28.18 7.34
CA THR A 92 9.90 -28.67 8.62
C THR A 92 11.39 -28.41 8.73
N VAL A 93 12.12 -28.70 7.67
CA VAL A 93 13.56 -28.44 7.66
C VAL A 93 13.84 -26.97 7.86
N GLY A 94 13.13 -26.14 7.13
CA GLY A 94 13.31 -24.72 7.26
C GLY A 94 13.01 -24.19 8.64
N SER A 95 12.01 -24.76 9.27
CA SER A 95 11.60 -24.25 10.57
C SER A 95 12.57 -24.63 11.68
N ARG A 96 13.41 -25.61 11.46
CA ARG A 96 14.35 -26.00 12.50
C ARG A 96 15.55 -25.11 12.62
N LYS A 97 15.71 -24.26 11.72
CA LYS A 97 16.87 -23.38 11.75
C LYS A 97 16.75 -22.23 12.70
#